data_2bf80e6d5c17113e01429b05f86ba9b9
#
_entry.id   2bf80e6d5c17113e01429b05f86ba9b9
#
_cell.length_a   1.000
_cell.length_b   1.000
_cell.length_c   1.000
_cell.angle_alpha   90.00
_cell.angle_beta   90.00
_cell.angle_gamma   90.00
#
_symmetry.space_group_name_H-M   'P 1'
#
loop_
_entity.id
_entity.type
_entity.pdbx_description
1 polymer ?
#
loop_
_entity_poly.entity_id
_entity_poly.type
_entity_poly.pdbx_seq_one_letter_code
_entity_poly.pdbx_strand_id
1 'polypeptide(L)'
;MAKFLHEKNIPILGTDFRDIDAAEDREKFDDLLERLDINRPKGKGVWTTNEGVEIAKELGYPVLVRPSYVLGGQGMEITYNEEKLSQYLQDAFDRDHKNPVLIDKYLTGREIEVDAICDKEDILIPGIMEHLERAGVHSGDSTTMYPSQNISDEIKEK
;
A
#
# COMPACT_ATOMS: atom_id res chain seq x y z
N MET A 1 4.21 14.22 15.17
CA MET A 1 5.10 15.43 15.19
C MET A 1 4.63 16.47 14.18
N ALA A 2 4.49 16.15 12.89
CA ALA A 2 4.11 17.12 11.84
C ALA A 2 2.81 17.88 12.13
N LYS A 3 1.75 17.21 12.58
CA LYS A 3 0.48 17.84 13.00
C LYS A 3 0.68 18.90 14.08
N PHE A 4 1.46 18.60 15.11
CA PHE A 4 1.73 19.55 16.19
C PHE A 4 2.48 20.80 15.69
N LEU A 5 3.46 20.63 14.81
CA LEU A 5 4.19 21.77 14.22
C LEU A 5 3.27 22.64 13.37
N HIS A 6 2.42 22.01 12.55
CA HIS A 6 1.42 22.69 11.73
C HIS A 6 0.44 23.52 12.59
N GLU A 7 -0.13 22.94 13.66
CA GLU A 7 -1.05 23.62 14.59
C GLU A 7 -0.38 24.80 15.32
N LYS A 8 0.94 24.78 15.44
CA LYS A 8 1.73 25.88 16.03
C LYS A 8 2.27 26.88 15.02
N ASN A 9 1.90 26.74 13.74
CA ASN A 9 2.42 27.54 12.62
C ASN A 9 3.95 27.53 12.54
N ILE A 10 4.58 26.42 12.92
CA ILE A 10 6.03 26.23 12.77
C ILE A 10 6.27 25.64 11.37
N PRO A 11 7.06 26.29 10.52
CA PRO A 11 7.29 25.81 9.16
C PRO A 11 8.01 24.46 9.16
N ILE A 12 7.54 23.55 8.32
CA ILE A 12 8.15 22.26 8.08
C ILE A 12 8.91 22.35 6.76
N LEU A 13 10.18 21.98 6.77
CA LEU A 13 10.97 21.84 5.54
C LEU A 13 10.57 20.55 4.83
N GLY A 14 10.28 20.65 3.53
CA GLY A 14 9.82 19.53 2.71
C GLY A 14 8.29 19.45 2.65
N THR A 15 7.75 18.24 2.76
CA THR A 15 6.31 17.99 2.55
C THR A 15 5.44 18.61 3.64
N ASP A 16 4.38 19.31 3.25
CA ASP A 16 3.40 19.92 4.17
C ASP A 16 2.66 18.83 4.98
N PHE A 17 2.28 19.15 6.21
CA PHE A 17 1.54 18.22 7.06
C PHE A 17 0.27 17.66 6.39
N ARG A 18 -0.46 18.48 5.64
CA ARG A 18 -1.71 18.04 4.98
C ARG A 18 -1.46 16.98 3.93
N ASP A 19 -0.34 17.07 3.22
CA ASP A 19 0.05 16.11 2.20
C ASP A 19 0.57 14.82 2.84
N ILE A 20 1.31 14.95 3.96
CA ILE A 20 1.71 13.79 4.78
C ILE A 20 0.47 13.05 5.30
N ASP A 21 -0.50 13.79 5.87
CA ASP A 21 -1.72 13.22 6.42
C ASP A 21 -2.59 12.55 5.33
N ALA A 22 -2.65 13.14 4.14
CA ALA A 22 -3.35 12.55 3.00
C ALA A 22 -2.69 11.26 2.48
N ALA A 23 -1.36 11.18 2.55
CA ALA A 23 -0.63 9.98 2.10
C ALA A 23 -0.62 8.86 3.15
N GLU A 24 -0.59 9.20 4.44
CA GLU A 24 -0.52 8.24 5.54
C GLU A 24 -1.90 7.69 5.96
N ASP A 25 -2.95 8.50 5.81
CA ASP A 25 -4.32 8.09 6.11
C ASP A 25 -4.89 7.31 4.92
N ARG A 26 -5.19 6.02 5.14
CA ARG A 26 -5.62 5.13 4.08
C ARG A 26 -6.88 5.60 3.35
N GLU A 27 -7.89 6.08 4.08
CA GLU A 27 -9.15 6.52 3.46
C GLU A 27 -8.91 7.75 2.59
N LYS A 28 -8.15 8.72 3.10
CA LYS A 28 -7.78 9.93 2.35
C LYS A 28 -6.93 9.62 1.12
N PHE A 29 -6.02 8.66 1.25
CA PHE A 29 -5.18 8.24 0.14
C PHE A 29 -6.00 7.49 -0.92
N ASP A 30 -6.89 6.60 -0.51
CA ASP A 30 -7.80 5.90 -1.39
C ASP A 30 -8.70 6.89 -2.16
N ASP A 31 -9.29 7.87 -1.48
CA ASP A 31 -10.08 8.95 -2.08
C ASP A 31 -9.26 9.79 -3.07
N LEU A 32 -8.00 10.05 -2.75
CA LEU A 32 -7.07 10.78 -3.62
C LEU A 32 -6.84 10.01 -4.92
N LEU A 33 -6.53 8.71 -4.82
CA LEU A 33 -6.30 7.85 -5.99
C LEU A 33 -7.55 7.73 -6.87
N GLU A 34 -8.74 7.61 -6.27
CA GLU A 34 -10.00 7.57 -7.00
C GLU A 34 -10.28 8.88 -7.75
N ARG A 35 -10.04 10.03 -7.12
CA ARG A 35 -10.19 11.34 -7.79
C ARG A 35 -9.23 11.55 -8.95
N LEU A 36 -8.05 10.93 -8.88
CA LEU A 36 -7.02 11.00 -9.91
C LEU A 36 -7.15 9.89 -10.97
N ASP A 37 -8.16 9.03 -10.86
CA ASP A 37 -8.35 7.84 -11.71
C ASP A 37 -7.11 6.92 -11.75
N ILE A 38 -6.42 6.82 -10.60
CA ILE A 38 -5.26 5.95 -10.43
C ILE A 38 -5.73 4.61 -9.88
N ASN A 39 -5.43 3.54 -10.61
CA ASN A 39 -5.75 2.19 -10.19
C ASN A 39 -4.99 1.79 -8.95
N ARG A 40 -5.67 1.18 -7.99
CA ARG A 40 -5.11 0.60 -6.78
C ARG A 40 -5.61 -0.83 -6.55
N PRO A 41 -4.92 -1.65 -5.77
CA PRO A 41 -5.46 -2.93 -5.34
C PRO A 41 -6.77 -2.71 -4.60
N LYS A 42 -7.83 -3.41 -5.02
CA LYS A 42 -9.11 -3.39 -4.31
C LYS A 42 -8.94 -4.11 -2.97
N GLY A 43 -9.44 -3.52 -1.91
CA GLY A 43 -9.37 -4.10 -0.58
C GLY A 43 -10.25 -3.37 0.43
N LYS A 44 -10.37 -3.98 1.61
CA LYS A 44 -11.20 -3.45 2.70
C LYS A 44 -10.65 -3.87 4.07
N GLY A 45 -10.80 -3.00 5.05
CA GLY A 45 -10.63 -3.35 6.46
C GLY A 45 -11.83 -4.13 6.97
N VAL A 46 -11.58 -5.22 7.69
CA VAL A 46 -12.59 -6.10 8.28
C VAL A 46 -12.37 -6.26 9.77
N TRP A 47 -13.44 -6.49 10.50
CA TRP A 47 -13.44 -6.60 11.96
C TRP A 47 -13.80 -8.01 12.45
N THR A 48 -14.24 -8.87 11.55
CA THR A 48 -14.62 -10.23 11.87
C THR A 48 -14.15 -11.21 10.80
N THR A 49 -13.97 -12.47 11.19
CA THR A 49 -13.58 -13.54 10.25
C THR A 49 -14.63 -13.72 9.14
N ASN A 50 -15.91 -13.65 9.47
CA ASN A 50 -16.99 -13.82 8.48
C ASN A 50 -16.97 -12.68 7.45
N GLU A 51 -16.84 -11.43 7.89
CA GLU A 51 -16.71 -10.28 7.01
C GLU A 51 -15.50 -10.44 6.07
N GLY A 52 -14.38 -10.92 6.61
CA GLY A 52 -13.17 -11.17 5.84
C GLY A 52 -13.33 -12.23 4.75
N VAL A 53 -14.03 -13.31 5.06
CA VAL A 53 -14.32 -14.36 4.09
C VAL A 53 -15.23 -13.85 2.96
N GLU A 54 -16.23 -13.06 3.26
CA GLU A 54 -17.13 -12.47 2.25
C GLU A 54 -16.34 -11.53 1.31
N ILE A 55 -15.55 -10.63 1.87
CA ILE A 55 -14.71 -9.72 1.07
C ILE A 55 -13.71 -10.50 0.20
N ALA A 56 -13.09 -11.54 0.72
CA ALA A 56 -12.17 -12.36 -0.05
C ALA A 56 -12.86 -13.11 -1.21
N LYS A 57 -14.11 -13.54 -1.03
CA LYS A 57 -14.93 -14.12 -2.11
C LYS A 57 -15.24 -13.10 -3.20
N GLU A 58 -15.57 -11.86 -2.84
CA GLU A 58 -15.81 -10.78 -3.78
C GLU A 58 -14.55 -10.41 -4.58
N LEU A 59 -13.40 -10.32 -3.91
CA LEU A 59 -12.11 -10.00 -4.52
C LEU A 59 -11.57 -11.15 -5.38
N GLY A 60 -11.92 -12.38 -5.04
CA GLY A 60 -11.34 -13.61 -5.60
C GLY A 60 -9.93 -13.87 -5.07
N TYR A 61 -9.65 -15.14 -4.73
CA TYR A 61 -8.32 -15.56 -4.27
C TYR A 61 -7.28 -15.50 -5.41
N PRO A 62 -5.97 -15.34 -5.10
CA PRO A 62 -5.42 -15.09 -3.78
C PRO A 62 -5.68 -13.66 -3.28
N VAL A 63 -5.69 -13.49 -1.95
CA VAL A 63 -5.77 -12.21 -1.28
C VAL A 63 -4.58 -12.02 -0.34
N LEU A 64 -4.15 -10.78 -0.17
CA LEU A 64 -3.16 -10.38 0.80
C LEU A 64 -3.88 -9.94 2.08
N VAL A 65 -3.48 -10.52 3.19
CA VAL A 65 -4.03 -10.20 4.51
C VAL A 65 -2.94 -9.53 5.33
N ARG A 66 -3.27 -8.39 5.94
CA ARG A 66 -2.31 -7.65 6.75
C ARG A 66 -3.00 -6.97 7.94
N PRO A 67 -2.41 -7.01 9.13
CA PRO A 67 -2.83 -6.19 10.26
C PRO A 67 -2.69 -4.71 9.93
N SER A 68 -3.54 -3.85 10.50
CA SER A 68 -3.54 -2.40 10.19
C SER A 68 -2.29 -1.66 10.67
N TYR A 69 -1.61 -2.17 11.68
CA TYR A 69 -0.45 -1.51 12.28
C TYR A 69 0.73 -2.48 12.39
N VAL A 70 1.42 -2.67 11.27
CA VAL A 70 2.66 -3.48 11.24
C VAL A 70 3.78 -2.68 10.58
N LEU A 71 4.95 -2.73 11.21
CA LEU A 71 6.18 -2.19 10.65
C LEU A 71 6.88 -3.27 9.81
N GLY A 72 7.30 -2.91 8.60
CA GLY A 72 8.14 -3.78 7.77
C GLY A 72 7.48 -5.08 7.30
N GLY A 73 6.15 -5.09 7.09
CA GLY A 73 5.46 -6.25 6.53
C GLY A 73 5.32 -7.46 7.47
N GLN A 74 5.64 -7.33 8.74
CA GLN A 74 5.48 -8.42 9.71
C GLN A 74 4.00 -8.82 9.84
N GLY A 75 3.75 -10.12 9.79
CA GLY A 75 2.39 -10.66 9.90
C GLY A 75 1.54 -10.49 8.64
N MET A 76 2.11 -10.12 7.50
CA MET A 76 1.42 -10.19 6.21
C MET A 76 1.43 -11.61 5.67
N GLU A 77 0.30 -12.06 5.11
CA GLU A 77 0.19 -13.39 4.52
C GLU A 77 -0.64 -13.37 3.24
N ILE A 78 -0.20 -14.14 2.25
CA ILE A 78 -0.97 -14.39 1.02
C ILE A 78 -1.79 -15.65 1.23
N THR A 79 -3.12 -15.50 1.23
CA THR A 79 -4.02 -16.63 1.40
C THR A 79 -4.66 -17.03 0.07
N TYR A 80 -4.70 -18.32 -0.20
CA TYR A 80 -5.17 -18.88 -1.47
C TYR A 80 -6.56 -19.53 -1.38
N ASN A 81 -7.09 -19.65 -0.17
CA ASN A 81 -8.38 -20.28 0.07
C ASN A 81 -9.00 -19.80 1.40
N GLU A 82 -10.29 -20.08 1.55
CA GLU A 82 -11.11 -19.69 2.70
C GLU A 82 -10.61 -20.26 4.03
N GLU A 83 -10.16 -21.52 4.02
CA GLU A 83 -9.72 -22.21 5.24
C GLU A 83 -8.51 -21.50 5.88
N LYS A 84 -7.46 -21.24 5.07
CA LYS A 84 -6.27 -20.51 5.54
C LYS A 84 -6.57 -19.08 5.94
N LEU A 85 -7.44 -18.40 5.17
CA LEU A 85 -7.87 -17.05 5.51
C LEU A 85 -8.58 -17.02 6.86
N SER A 86 -9.52 -17.92 7.08
CA SER A 86 -10.29 -17.98 8.33
C SER A 86 -9.39 -18.24 9.54
N GLN A 87 -8.43 -19.16 9.41
CA GLN A 87 -7.46 -19.45 10.46
C GLN A 87 -6.60 -18.23 10.77
N TYR A 88 -6.06 -17.56 9.73
CA TYR A 88 -5.25 -16.37 9.91
C TYR A 88 -6.03 -15.24 10.59
N LEU A 89 -7.26 -14.97 10.15
CA LEU A 89 -8.10 -13.92 10.73
C LEU A 89 -8.45 -14.19 12.19
N GLN A 90 -8.74 -15.45 12.53
CA GLN A 90 -8.99 -15.86 13.90
C GLN A 90 -7.77 -15.54 14.78
N ASP A 91 -6.59 -16.00 14.36
CA ASP A 91 -5.33 -15.75 15.08
C ASP A 91 -5.01 -14.25 15.18
N ALA A 92 -5.31 -13.47 14.15
CA ALA A 92 -5.06 -12.03 14.13
C ALA A 92 -5.99 -11.29 15.09
N PHE A 93 -7.28 -11.60 15.09
CA PHE A 93 -8.25 -11.00 16.01
C PHE A 93 -8.06 -11.45 17.46
N ASP A 94 -7.58 -12.67 17.71
CA ASP A 94 -7.25 -13.13 19.06
C ASP A 94 -6.07 -12.35 19.66
N ARG A 95 -5.16 -11.84 18.83
CA ARG A 95 -4.01 -11.02 19.26
C ARG A 95 -4.35 -9.53 19.42
N ASP A 96 -5.15 -9.00 18.52
CA ASP A 96 -5.52 -7.57 18.49
C ASP A 96 -6.97 -7.36 18.05
N HIS A 97 -7.83 -7.09 19.01
CA HIS A 97 -9.26 -6.79 18.77
C HIS A 97 -9.53 -5.29 18.53
N LYS A 98 -8.51 -4.44 18.61
CA LYS A 98 -8.70 -2.98 18.57
C LYS A 98 -8.57 -2.39 17.18
N ASN A 99 -7.98 -3.14 16.27
CA ASN A 99 -7.68 -2.68 14.93
C ASN A 99 -8.28 -3.63 13.87
N PRO A 100 -8.74 -3.11 12.73
CA PRO A 100 -9.19 -3.95 11.63
C PRO A 100 -8.03 -4.70 11.00
N VAL A 101 -8.32 -5.83 10.39
CA VAL A 101 -7.41 -6.54 9.49
C VAL A 101 -7.75 -6.13 8.06
N LEU A 102 -6.74 -5.81 7.27
CA LEU A 102 -6.91 -5.41 5.87
C LEU A 102 -6.82 -6.65 4.97
N ILE A 103 -7.77 -6.74 4.04
CA ILE A 103 -7.79 -7.78 3.01
C ILE A 103 -7.75 -7.07 1.67
N ASP A 104 -6.68 -7.27 0.93
CA ASP A 104 -6.46 -6.66 -0.37
C ASP A 104 -6.38 -7.74 -1.46
N LYS A 105 -6.83 -7.43 -2.68
CA LYS A 105 -6.56 -8.29 -3.83
C LYS A 105 -5.06 -8.42 -4.03
N TYR A 106 -4.55 -9.65 -3.99
CA TYR A 106 -3.15 -9.88 -4.31
C TYR A 106 -2.92 -9.72 -5.81
N LEU A 107 -2.06 -8.79 -6.17
CA LEU A 107 -1.65 -8.55 -7.55
C LEU A 107 -0.29 -9.19 -7.78
N THR A 108 -0.17 -9.85 -8.92
CA THR A 108 1.10 -10.38 -9.42
C THR A 108 1.56 -9.54 -10.59
N GLY A 109 2.86 -9.38 -10.76
CA GLY A 109 3.40 -8.61 -11.86
C GLY A 109 4.82 -8.16 -11.57
N ARG A 110 5.32 -7.25 -12.40
CA ARG A 110 6.56 -6.54 -12.17
C ARG A 110 6.32 -5.38 -11.23
N GLU A 111 7.22 -5.21 -10.31
CA GLU A 111 7.21 -4.06 -9.41
C GLU A 111 8.16 -3.00 -9.94
N ILE A 112 7.70 -1.78 -9.93
CA ILE A 112 8.50 -0.60 -10.29
C ILE A 112 8.47 0.39 -9.14
N GLU A 113 9.51 1.15 -9.02
CA GLU A 113 9.63 2.21 -8.01
C GLU A 113 9.98 3.52 -8.71
N VAL A 114 9.33 4.58 -8.30
CA VAL A 114 9.52 5.93 -8.85
C VAL A 114 9.72 6.90 -7.71
N ASP A 115 10.86 7.57 -7.69
CA ASP A 115 11.11 8.70 -6.82
C ASP A 115 10.78 10.01 -7.55
N ALA A 116 10.05 10.89 -6.89
CA ALA A 116 9.69 12.18 -7.44
C ALA A 116 9.99 13.30 -6.44
N ILE A 117 10.50 14.40 -6.94
CA ILE A 117 10.71 15.64 -6.18
C ILE A 117 9.81 16.71 -6.79
N CYS A 118 9.02 17.36 -5.96
CA CYS A 118 8.09 18.42 -6.39
C CYS A 118 8.30 19.68 -5.53
N ASP A 119 8.33 20.85 -6.18
CA ASP A 119 8.40 22.16 -5.51
C ASP A 119 7.07 22.93 -5.54
N LYS A 120 5.97 22.27 -5.95
CA LYS A 120 4.60 22.75 -6.16
C LYS A 120 4.33 23.34 -7.55
N GLU A 121 5.32 23.62 -8.35
CA GLU A 121 5.20 24.10 -9.72
C GLU A 121 5.70 23.02 -10.70
N ASP A 122 6.87 22.47 -10.42
CA ASP A 122 7.51 21.46 -11.26
C ASP A 122 7.67 20.11 -10.54
N ILE A 123 7.75 19.03 -11.31
CA ILE A 123 8.00 17.67 -10.83
C ILE A 123 9.24 17.15 -11.55
N LEU A 124 10.21 16.68 -10.78
CA LEU A 124 11.39 15.97 -11.28
C LEU A 124 11.24 14.48 -10.96
N ILE A 125 11.21 13.65 -11.99
CA ILE A 125 11.31 12.19 -11.91
C ILE A 125 12.63 11.80 -12.59
N PRO A 126 13.69 11.48 -11.82
CA PRO A 126 15.01 11.16 -12.41
C PRO A 126 14.98 9.87 -13.23
N GLY A 127 14.05 8.97 -12.95
CA GLY A 127 13.84 7.75 -13.72
C GLY A 127 13.00 6.74 -13.00
N ILE A 128 12.80 5.60 -13.63
CA ILE A 128 11.98 4.48 -13.14
C ILE A 128 12.89 3.30 -12.87
N MET A 129 12.81 2.77 -11.65
CA MET A 129 13.51 1.57 -11.21
C MET A 129 12.60 0.34 -11.39
N GLU A 130 13.17 -0.77 -11.82
CA GLU A 130 12.48 -2.06 -11.95
C GLU A 130 13.06 -3.05 -10.96
N HIS A 131 12.20 -3.69 -10.15
CA HIS A 131 12.60 -4.72 -9.20
C HIS A 131 12.88 -6.05 -9.91
N LEU A 132 13.94 -6.72 -9.49
CA LEU A 132 14.26 -8.08 -9.96
C LEU A 132 13.48 -9.14 -9.22
N GLU A 133 13.17 -8.89 -7.96
CA GLU A 133 12.39 -9.77 -7.11
C GLU A 133 10.91 -9.74 -7.49
N ARG A 134 10.17 -10.68 -6.92
CA ARG A 134 8.72 -10.75 -7.09
C ARG A 134 8.03 -9.62 -6.34
N ALA A 135 6.92 -9.16 -6.88
CA ALA A 135 6.08 -8.18 -6.21
C ALA A 135 5.73 -8.59 -4.75
N GLY A 136 5.86 -7.62 -3.84
CA GLY A 136 5.62 -7.79 -2.42
C GLY A 136 6.86 -8.06 -1.56
N VAL A 137 8.06 -8.13 -2.16
CA VAL A 137 9.31 -8.05 -1.38
C VAL A 137 9.54 -6.59 -1.00
N HIS A 138 9.94 -6.35 0.26
CA HIS A 138 10.19 -4.99 0.74
C HIS A 138 11.25 -4.29 -0.13
N SER A 139 11.01 -3.06 -0.55
CA SER A 139 11.90 -2.33 -1.47
C SER A 139 13.35 -2.20 -0.95
N GLY A 140 13.52 -2.06 0.36
CA GLY A 140 14.85 -2.04 1.00
C GLY A 140 15.64 -3.36 0.90
N ASP A 141 14.97 -4.47 0.60
CA ASP A 141 15.56 -5.81 0.45
C ASP A 141 15.59 -6.26 -1.02
N SER A 142 15.06 -5.44 -1.94
CA SER A 142 14.98 -5.75 -3.37
C SER A 142 16.16 -5.18 -4.13
N THR A 143 16.63 -5.96 -5.12
CA THR A 143 17.58 -5.48 -6.12
C THR A 143 16.84 -4.75 -7.22
N THR A 144 17.22 -3.52 -7.51
CA THR A 144 16.60 -2.70 -8.55
C THR A 144 17.51 -2.48 -9.73
N MET A 145 16.95 -2.48 -10.92
CA MET A 145 17.62 -2.06 -12.16
C MET A 145 17.25 -0.63 -12.51
N TYR A 146 18.25 0.19 -12.75
CA TYR A 146 18.09 1.55 -13.24
C TYR A 146 18.97 1.78 -14.50
N PRO A 147 18.41 2.32 -15.57
CA PRO A 147 16.98 2.50 -15.85
C PRO A 147 16.25 1.16 -16.02
N SER A 148 14.91 1.16 -15.87
CA SER A 148 14.09 -0.02 -16.12
C SER A 148 14.30 -0.60 -17.53
N GLN A 149 14.41 -1.94 -17.64
CA GLN A 149 14.75 -2.61 -18.90
C GLN A 149 13.55 -3.25 -19.59
N ASN A 150 12.57 -3.71 -18.81
CA ASN A 150 11.47 -4.53 -19.31
C ASN A 150 10.10 -3.85 -19.15
N ILE A 151 10.08 -2.54 -18.93
CA ILE A 151 8.88 -1.72 -18.83
C ILE A 151 8.65 -1.03 -20.17
N SER A 152 7.48 -1.18 -20.75
CA SER A 152 7.15 -0.53 -22.04
C SER A 152 7.05 0.99 -21.88
N ASP A 153 7.32 1.71 -22.95
CA ASP A 153 7.22 3.17 -22.93
C ASP A 153 5.80 3.65 -22.64
N GLU A 154 4.78 2.91 -23.08
CA GLU A 154 3.36 3.18 -22.72
C GLU A 154 3.10 3.18 -21.19
N ILE A 155 3.80 2.29 -20.44
CA ILE A 155 3.68 2.24 -18.97
C ILE A 155 4.48 3.38 -18.32
N LYS A 156 5.62 3.74 -18.91
CA LYS A 156 6.46 4.84 -18.40
C LYS A 156 5.81 6.22 -18.54
N GLU A 157 4.91 6.37 -19.51
CA GLU A 157 4.18 7.62 -19.80
C GLU A 157 2.90 7.79 -18.98
N LYS A 158 2.46 6.74 -18.27
CA LYS A 158 1.30 6.78 -17.38
C LYS A 158 1.67 7.22 -15.97
#